data_d5f390f6535faa85880c6d546e2bfab0
#
_entry.id   d5f390f6535faa85880c6d546e2bfab0
#
_cell.length_a   1.000
_cell.length_b   1.000
_cell.length_c   1.000
_cell.angle_alpha   90.00
_cell.angle_beta   90.00
_cell.angle_gamma   90.00
#
_symmetry.space_group_name_H-M   'P 1'
#
loop_
_entity.id
_entity.type
_entity.pdbx_description
1 polymer ?
#
loop_
_entity_poly.entity_id
_entity_poly.type
_entity_poly.pdbx_seq_one_letter_code
_entity_poly.pdbx_strand_id
1 'polypeptide(L)'
;MKSLLVVLGNQLFDKNYHPNDITDIFMCEDFDLCSYEKHHKKKISFFLTSMREYRDEMSDLGYKIHYKDFNYQFESSYVSKLEETIKTVNPDKIYVYEIEDKEFESTLLSFLDKQSTDFEILQSPMFIHDRNYFNSYQEGKRTLLLENFYRKTRKELNILMDDGKPLGGQWLSLIHISEPTRP
;
A
#
# COMPACT_ATOMS: atom_id res chain seq x y z
N MET A 1 11.02 18.31 14.77
CA MET A 1 11.02 16.85 14.63
C MET A 1 11.07 16.56 13.14
N LYS A 2 11.95 15.69 12.69
CA LYS A 2 12.14 15.36 11.28
C LYS A 2 11.59 13.97 11.04
N SER A 3 10.68 13.82 10.10
CA SER A 3 10.01 12.55 9.87
C SER A 3 10.11 12.15 8.40
N LEU A 4 10.28 10.84 8.17
CA LEU A 4 10.43 10.26 6.85
C LEU A 4 9.25 9.31 6.57
N LEU A 5 8.48 9.59 5.53
CA LEU A 5 7.47 8.66 5.01
C LEU A 5 8.06 7.83 3.88
N VAL A 6 7.96 6.51 3.99
CA VAL A 6 8.33 5.57 2.92
C VAL A 6 7.09 5.28 2.08
N VAL A 7 7.12 5.63 0.80
CA VAL A 7 6.00 5.45 -0.14
C VAL A 7 6.39 4.45 -1.23
N LEU A 8 5.62 3.37 -1.33
CA LEU A 8 5.78 2.38 -2.39
C LEU A 8 5.01 2.77 -3.66
N GLY A 9 5.39 2.21 -4.80
CA GLY A 9 4.78 2.55 -6.09
C GLY A 9 3.28 2.23 -6.22
N ASN A 10 2.72 1.38 -5.36
CA ASN A 10 1.30 1.10 -5.25
C ASN A 10 0.59 1.86 -4.10
N GLN A 11 1.30 2.74 -3.40
CA GLN A 11 0.81 3.47 -2.22
C GLN A 11 0.83 4.99 -2.43
N LEU A 12 0.48 5.43 -3.64
CA LEU A 12 0.44 6.84 -4.02
C LEU A 12 -0.85 7.48 -3.48
N PHE A 13 -0.92 7.62 -2.16
CA PHE A 13 -2.12 8.11 -1.48
C PHE A 13 -2.16 9.64 -1.43
N ASP A 14 -3.37 10.20 -1.41
CA ASP A 14 -3.57 11.63 -1.20
C ASP A 14 -2.94 12.08 0.13
N LYS A 15 -2.41 13.31 0.15
CA LYS A 15 -1.77 13.91 1.32
C LYS A 15 -2.61 13.89 2.60
N ASN A 16 -3.94 13.83 2.48
CA ASN A 16 -4.86 13.78 3.62
C ASN A 16 -4.74 12.48 4.43
N TYR A 17 -4.12 11.45 3.85
CA TYR A 17 -3.80 10.20 4.55
C TYR A 17 -2.41 10.23 5.20
N HIS A 18 -1.59 11.24 4.91
CA HIS A 18 -0.26 11.37 5.52
C HIS A 18 -0.37 11.92 6.94
N PRO A 19 0.48 11.46 7.87
CA PRO A 19 0.65 12.14 9.15
C PRO A 19 1.02 13.60 8.96
N ASN A 20 0.48 14.47 9.83
CA ASN A 20 0.68 15.93 9.70
C ASN A 20 2.11 16.39 9.94
N ASP A 21 2.96 15.57 10.54
CA ASP A 21 4.35 15.87 10.89
C ASP A 21 5.36 15.38 9.87
N ILE A 22 4.93 14.88 8.69
CA ILE A 22 5.82 14.46 7.62
C ILE A 22 6.59 15.65 7.06
N THR A 23 7.91 15.51 6.99
CA THR A 23 8.82 16.50 6.40
C THR A 23 9.47 16.00 5.12
N ASP A 24 9.80 14.72 5.09
CA ASP A 24 10.57 14.07 4.03
C ASP A 24 9.82 12.84 3.52
N ILE A 25 9.84 12.59 2.20
CA ILE A 25 9.25 11.40 1.58
C ILE A 25 10.34 10.65 0.81
N PHE A 26 10.46 9.34 1.06
CA PHE A 26 11.29 8.45 0.28
C PHE A 26 10.48 7.67 -0.73
N MET A 27 10.93 7.63 -1.97
CA MET A 27 10.38 6.82 -3.05
C MET A 27 11.52 6.22 -3.88
N CYS A 28 11.33 5.01 -4.36
CA CYS A 28 12.35 4.30 -5.12
C CYS A 28 11.74 3.51 -6.28
N GLU A 29 12.27 3.72 -7.49
CA GLU A 29 12.08 2.82 -8.62
C GLU A 29 13.07 1.66 -8.42
N ASP A 30 12.54 0.47 -8.10
CA ASP A 30 13.37 -0.69 -7.79
C ASP A 30 13.23 -1.78 -8.85
N PHE A 31 14.37 -2.29 -9.31
CA PHE A 31 14.40 -3.29 -10.37
C PHE A 31 13.83 -4.63 -9.88
N ASP A 32 14.19 -5.06 -8.68
CA ASP A 32 13.73 -6.33 -8.15
C ASP A 32 12.22 -6.35 -7.96
N LEU A 33 11.64 -5.27 -7.43
CA LEU A 33 10.19 -5.11 -7.31
C LEU A 33 9.45 -5.04 -8.66
N CYS A 34 10.15 -4.66 -9.74
CA CYS A 34 9.57 -4.64 -11.08
C CYS A 34 9.77 -5.96 -11.84
N SER A 35 10.68 -6.84 -11.41
CA SER A 35 11.13 -8.00 -12.19
C SER A 35 10.96 -9.36 -11.50
N TYR A 36 10.61 -9.40 -10.20
CA TYR A 36 10.38 -10.68 -9.48
C TYR A 36 9.28 -11.54 -10.12
N GLU A 37 8.34 -10.90 -10.84
CA GLU A 37 7.40 -11.53 -11.74
C GLU A 37 7.48 -10.92 -13.14
N LYS A 38 7.06 -11.69 -14.16
CA LYS A 38 7.02 -11.21 -15.54
C LYS A 38 5.85 -10.25 -15.78
N HIS A 39 6.00 -9.02 -15.33
CA HIS A 39 5.01 -7.98 -15.56
C HIS A 39 4.98 -7.51 -17.03
N HIS A 40 3.78 -7.17 -17.50
CA HIS A 40 3.65 -6.55 -18.82
C HIS A 40 4.29 -5.15 -18.82
N LYS A 41 5.06 -4.81 -19.86
CA LYS A 41 5.77 -3.53 -19.98
C LYS A 41 4.90 -2.28 -19.78
N LYS A 42 3.63 -2.32 -20.23
CA LYS A 42 2.69 -1.21 -20.01
C LYS A 42 2.34 -1.01 -18.54
N LYS A 43 2.26 -2.11 -17.74
CA LYS A 43 2.03 -2.02 -16.30
C LYS A 43 3.22 -1.33 -15.63
N ILE A 44 4.45 -1.77 -15.95
CA ILE A 44 5.67 -1.15 -15.40
C ILE A 44 5.73 0.34 -15.76
N SER A 45 5.55 0.67 -17.05
CA SER A 45 5.54 2.05 -17.51
C SER A 45 4.50 2.91 -16.80
N PHE A 46 3.28 2.38 -16.62
CA PHE A 46 2.21 3.08 -15.88
C PHE A 46 2.61 3.36 -14.42
N PHE A 47 3.12 2.34 -13.71
CA PHE A 47 3.56 2.52 -12.32
C PHE A 47 4.66 3.59 -12.20
N LEU A 48 5.69 3.51 -13.03
CA LEU A 48 6.80 4.46 -12.99
C LEU A 48 6.37 5.89 -13.33
N THR A 49 5.48 6.03 -14.32
CA THR A 49 4.95 7.36 -14.67
C THR A 49 4.15 7.93 -13.51
N SER A 50 3.24 7.14 -12.91
CA SER A 50 2.45 7.57 -11.76
C SER A 50 3.32 7.92 -10.55
N MET A 51 4.38 7.16 -10.29
CA MET A 51 5.32 7.47 -9.21
C MET A 51 6.03 8.82 -9.43
N ARG A 52 6.42 9.11 -10.66
CA ARG A 52 7.08 10.38 -11.01
C ARG A 52 6.13 11.58 -10.91
N GLU A 53 4.89 11.41 -11.37
CA GLU A 53 3.84 12.44 -11.22
C GLU A 53 3.56 12.71 -9.74
N TYR A 54 3.41 11.66 -8.94
CA TYR A 54 3.20 11.78 -7.49
C TYR A 54 4.38 12.46 -6.78
N ARG A 55 5.62 12.11 -7.16
CA ARG A 55 6.83 12.79 -6.67
C ARG A 55 6.73 14.30 -6.88
N ASP A 56 6.36 14.71 -8.10
CA ASP A 56 6.29 16.13 -8.48
C ASP A 56 5.16 16.83 -7.72
N GLU A 57 3.99 16.19 -7.60
CA GLU A 57 2.86 16.68 -6.80
C GLU A 57 3.25 16.88 -5.32
N MET A 58 3.88 15.90 -4.70
CA MET A 58 4.29 16.00 -3.30
C MET A 58 5.38 17.06 -3.11
N SER A 59 6.27 17.23 -4.09
CA SER A 59 7.26 18.32 -4.08
C SER A 59 6.61 19.69 -4.14
N ASP A 60 5.60 19.86 -4.98
CA ASP A 60 4.84 21.11 -5.11
C ASP A 60 4.06 21.45 -3.83
N LEU A 61 3.66 20.44 -3.07
CA LEU A 61 3.04 20.59 -1.75
C LEU A 61 4.05 20.92 -0.63
N GLY A 62 5.35 20.98 -0.93
CA GLY A 62 6.40 21.41 -0.03
C GLY A 62 7.09 20.28 0.73
N TYR A 63 6.81 19.02 0.45
CA TYR A 63 7.57 17.89 1.01
C TYR A 63 8.96 17.82 0.40
N LYS A 64 9.94 17.43 1.18
CA LYS A 64 11.28 17.12 0.67
C LYS A 64 11.34 15.69 0.15
N ILE A 65 11.48 15.55 -1.18
CA ILE A 65 11.42 14.24 -1.84
C ILE A 65 12.82 13.65 -2.03
N HIS A 66 13.01 12.42 -1.55
CA HIS A 66 14.18 11.58 -1.77
C HIS A 66 13.83 10.49 -2.78
N TYR A 67 13.86 10.84 -4.06
CA TYR A 67 13.49 9.94 -5.15
C TYR A 67 14.73 9.25 -5.72
N LYS A 68 14.71 7.91 -5.76
CA LYS A 68 15.75 7.08 -6.38
C LYS A 68 15.16 6.49 -7.67
N ASP A 69 15.59 6.99 -8.81
CA ASP A 69 15.18 6.46 -10.11
C ASP A 69 15.96 5.20 -10.49
N PHE A 70 15.61 4.55 -11.61
CA PHE A 70 16.28 3.34 -12.10
C PHE A 70 17.77 3.49 -12.35
N ASN A 71 18.26 4.69 -12.66
CA ASN A 71 19.67 4.92 -12.92
C ASN A 71 20.49 5.00 -11.63
N TYR A 72 19.80 5.20 -10.51
CA TYR A 72 20.46 5.31 -9.22
C TYR A 72 20.78 3.94 -8.65
N GLN A 73 22.06 3.57 -8.65
CA GLN A 73 22.55 2.32 -8.08
C GLN A 73 21.66 1.11 -8.46
N PHE A 74 21.49 0.88 -9.74
CA PHE A 74 20.56 -0.10 -10.32
C PHE A 74 20.63 -1.50 -9.67
N GLU A 75 21.82 -1.98 -9.31
CA GLU A 75 22.03 -3.29 -8.69
C GLU A 75 21.82 -3.30 -7.16
N SER A 76 21.63 -2.15 -6.54
CA SER A 76 21.40 -2.05 -5.10
C SER A 76 19.95 -2.37 -4.75
N SER A 77 19.74 -3.12 -3.66
CA SER A 77 18.41 -3.45 -3.17
C SER A 77 17.64 -2.21 -2.70
N TYR A 78 16.31 -2.31 -2.69
CA TYR A 78 15.43 -1.28 -2.13
C TYR A 78 15.87 -0.85 -0.73
N VAL A 79 16.14 -1.83 0.13
CA VAL A 79 16.55 -1.61 1.53
C VAL A 79 17.85 -0.82 1.63
N SER A 80 18.84 -1.11 0.75
CA SER A 80 20.11 -0.38 0.74
C SER A 80 19.93 1.08 0.35
N LYS A 81 19.05 1.36 -0.61
CA LYS A 81 18.71 2.74 -1.03
C LYS A 81 17.96 3.50 0.07
N LEU A 82 17.08 2.80 0.79
CA LEU A 82 16.39 3.37 1.95
C LEU A 82 17.37 3.66 3.10
N GLU A 83 18.30 2.73 3.39
CA GLU A 83 19.33 2.91 4.43
C GLU A 83 20.18 4.16 4.18
N GLU A 84 20.62 4.36 2.95
CA GLU A 84 21.37 5.56 2.56
C GLU A 84 20.55 6.84 2.79
N THR A 85 19.25 6.78 2.46
CA THR A 85 18.36 7.92 2.69
C THR A 85 18.15 8.17 4.17
N ILE A 86 17.95 7.14 4.99
CA ILE A 86 17.84 7.28 6.46
C ILE A 86 19.11 7.93 7.03
N LYS A 87 20.29 7.50 6.62
CA LYS A 87 21.58 8.10 7.04
C LYS A 87 21.69 9.58 6.65
N THR A 88 21.21 9.94 5.46
CA THR A 88 21.27 11.31 4.95
C THR A 88 20.24 12.22 5.60
N VAL A 89 19.03 11.74 5.77
CA VAL A 89 17.92 12.48 6.37
C VAL A 89 18.10 12.57 7.87
N ASN A 90 18.55 11.50 8.50
CA ASN A 90 18.63 11.32 9.95
C ASN A 90 17.30 11.67 10.63
N PRO A 91 16.20 10.94 10.29
CA PRO A 91 14.88 11.26 10.81
C PRO A 91 14.74 10.85 12.27
N ASP A 92 13.90 11.57 13.00
CA ASP A 92 13.50 11.23 14.36
C ASP A 92 12.49 10.07 14.37
N LYS A 93 11.70 9.95 13.28
CA LYS A 93 10.70 8.92 13.10
C LYS A 93 10.52 8.53 11.63
N ILE A 94 10.25 7.24 11.38
CA ILE A 94 9.94 6.70 10.07
C ILE A 94 8.48 6.23 10.05
N TYR A 95 7.75 6.55 8.99
CA TYR A 95 6.40 6.07 8.75
C TYR A 95 6.38 5.17 7.52
N VAL A 96 5.67 4.05 7.61
CA VAL A 96 5.39 3.13 6.49
C VAL A 96 3.93 2.75 6.52
N TYR A 97 3.28 2.64 5.37
CA TYR A 97 1.94 2.06 5.32
C TYR A 97 2.01 0.52 5.41
N GLU A 98 0.93 -0.11 5.87
CA GLU A 98 0.76 -1.56 5.73
C GLU A 98 1.07 -2.00 4.29
N ILE A 99 1.84 -3.07 4.14
CA ILE A 99 2.29 -3.57 2.83
C ILE A 99 1.55 -4.87 2.53
N GLU A 100 0.96 -4.97 1.34
CA GLU A 100 0.15 -6.12 0.94
C GLU A 100 1.01 -7.32 0.51
N ASP A 101 2.21 -7.08 -0.01
CA ASP A 101 3.20 -8.11 -0.32
C ASP A 101 3.90 -8.56 0.96
N LYS A 102 3.59 -9.77 1.42
CA LYS A 102 4.08 -10.30 2.70
C LYS A 102 5.60 -10.53 2.72
N GLU A 103 6.21 -10.90 1.60
CA GLU A 103 7.65 -11.16 1.53
C GLU A 103 8.41 -9.83 1.61
N PHE A 104 7.95 -8.85 0.85
CA PHE A 104 8.53 -7.52 0.91
C PHE A 104 8.28 -6.83 2.26
N GLU A 105 7.08 -6.96 2.83
CA GLU A 105 6.78 -6.47 4.18
C GLU A 105 7.75 -7.04 5.21
N SER A 106 7.93 -8.36 5.22
CA SER A 106 8.85 -9.03 6.14
C SER A 106 10.29 -8.52 5.99
N THR A 107 10.73 -8.31 4.74
CA THR A 107 12.07 -7.78 4.42
C THR A 107 12.23 -6.36 4.95
N LEU A 108 11.27 -5.48 4.67
CA LEU A 108 11.34 -4.07 5.06
C LEU A 108 11.24 -3.92 6.59
N LEU A 109 10.29 -4.59 7.24
CA LEU A 109 10.14 -4.50 8.69
C LEU A 109 11.35 -5.09 9.43
N SER A 110 11.89 -6.23 8.97
CA SER A 110 13.13 -6.80 9.54
C SER A 110 14.34 -5.87 9.39
N PHE A 111 14.35 -5.02 8.38
CA PHE A 111 15.37 -3.98 8.24
C PHE A 111 15.12 -2.83 9.20
N LEU A 112 13.88 -2.32 9.28
CA LEU A 112 13.53 -1.19 10.15
C LEU A 112 13.74 -1.52 11.63
N ASP A 113 13.45 -2.74 12.05
CA ASP A 113 13.69 -3.23 13.43
C ASP A 113 15.17 -3.16 13.86
N LYS A 114 16.09 -3.16 12.90
CA LYS A 114 17.53 -3.04 13.15
C LYS A 114 18.04 -1.60 13.18
N GLN A 115 17.19 -0.65 12.79
CA GLN A 115 17.56 0.76 12.84
C GLN A 115 17.43 1.30 14.27
N SER A 116 18.17 2.35 14.58
CA SER A 116 18.04 3.07 15.85
C SER A 116 16.89 4.07 15.86
N THR A 117 16.27 4.32 14.71
CA THR A 117 15.16 5.26 14.52
C THR A 117 13.85 4.53 14.73
N ASP A 118 12.96 5.09 15.53
CA ASP A 118 11.61 4.57 15.73
C ASP A 118 10.82 4.60 14.43
N PHE A 119 9.98 3.59 14.22
CA PHE A 119 9.07 3.57 13.08
C PHE A 119 7.62 3.23 13.50
N GLU A 120 6.69 3.66 12.67
CA GLU A 120 5.26 3.40 12.83
C GLU A 120 4.67 2.86 11.53
N ILE A 121 3.85 1.79 11.67
CA ILE A 121 3.09 1.23 10.56
C ILE A 121 1.72 1.91 10.54
N LEU A 122 1.44 2.63 9.45
CA LEU A 122 0.18 3.30 9.22
C LEU A 122 -0.82 2.34 8.59
N GLN A 123 -2.09 2.46 8.95
CA GLN A 123 -3.16 1.74 8.26
C GLN A 123 -3.20 2.11 6.78
N SER A 124 -3.30 1.11 5.91
CA SER A 124 -3.43 1.32 4.47
C SER A 124 -4.83 1.84 4.11
N PRO A 125 -4.94 3.00 3.45
CA PRO A 125 -6.23 3.50 2.97
C PRO A 125 -6.77 2.73 1.74
N MET A 126 -6.04 1.75 1.24
CA MET A 126 -6.51 0.88 0.12
C MET A 126 -7.68 -0.01 0.51
N PHE A 127 -7.87 -0.28 1.79
CA PHE A 127 -8.89 -1.20 2.30
C PHE A 127 -9.86 -0.47 3.21
N ILE A 128 -11.13 -0.84 3.10
CA ILE A 128 -12.21 -0.31 3.95
C ILE A 128 -12.02 -0.73 5.41
N HIS A 129 -11.49 -1.93 5.63
CA HIS A 129 -11.20 -2.49 6.94
C HIS A 129 -9.70 -2.71 7.11
N ASP A 130 -9.22 -2.47 8.32
CA ASP A 130 -7.85 -2.79 8.72
C ASP A 130 -7.67 -4.31 8.96
N ARG A 131 -6.42 -4.71 9.16
CA ARG A 131 -6.07 -6.10 9.45
C ARG A 131 -6.67 -6.59 10.76
N ASN A 132 -6.80 -5.73 11.77
CA ASN A 132 -7.36 -6.09 13.07
C ASN A 132 -8.85 -6.42 12.98
N TYR A 133 -9.60 -5.68 12.17
CA TYR A 133 -11.01 -5.98 11.91
C TYR A 133 -11.15 -7.36 11.26
N PHE A 134 -10.32 -7.69 10.26
CA PHE A 134 -10.37 -9.00 9.62
C PHE A 134 -9.92 -10.12 10.58
N ASN A 135 -8.87 -9.89 11.38
CA ASN A 135 -8.40 -10.84 12.39
C ASN A 135 -9.50 -11.16 13.40
N SER A 136 -10.18 -10.14 13.91
CA SER A 136 -11.32 -10.32 14.82
C SER A 136 -12.49 -11.05 14.15
N TYR A 137 -12.73 -10.81 12.85
CA TYR A 137 -13.76 -11.53 12.11
C TYR A 137 -13.45 -13.02 11.96
N GLN A 138 -12.19 -13.39 11.74
CA GLN A 138 -11.81 -14.79 11.54
C GLN A 138 -11.72 -15.60 12.83
N GLU A 139 -11.61 -14.95 13.98
CA GLU A 139 -11.43 -15.59 15.28
C GLU A 139 -12.55 -16.61 15.55
N GLY A 140 -12.17 -17.81 15.96
CA GLY A 140 -13.10 -18.92 16.27
C GLY A 140 -13.79 -19.57 15.06
N LYS A 141 -13.53 -19.12 13.83
CA LYS A 141 -14.12 -19.70 12.62
C LYS A 141 -13.26 -20.81 12.03
N ARG A 142 -13.86 -21.96 11.79
CA ARG A 142 -13.18 -23.10 11.11
C ARG A 142 -13.02 -22.88 9.60
N THR A 143 -13.95 -22.15 8.99
CA THR A 143 -13.97 -21.91 7.54
C THR A 143 -14.28 -20.45 7.30
N LEU A 144 -13.43 -19.81 6.49
CA LEU A 144 -13.61 -18.44 6.07
C LEU A 144 -14.19 -18.44 4.65
N LEU A 145 -15.41 -17.92 4.51
CA LEU A 145 -16.01 -17.64 3.22
C LEU A 145 -15.98 -16.13 2.99
N LEU A 146 -15.33 -15.72 1.93
CA LEU A 146 -15.21 -14.32 1.55
C LEU A 146 -16.59 -13.65 1.39
N GLU A 147 -17.57 -14.41 0.88
CA GLU A 147 -18.94 -13.94 0.75
C GLU A 147 -19.57 -13.51 2.09
N ASN A 148 -19.33 -14.27 3.16
CA ASN A 148 -19.87 -13.93 4.48
C ASN A 148 -19.22 -12.66 5.04
N PHE A 149 -17.93 -12.48 4.84
CA PHE A 149 -17.22 -11.26 5.19
C PHE A 149 -17.76 -10.07 4.39
N TYR A 150 -17.89 -10.20 3.08
CA TYR A 150 -18.47 -9.21 2.19
C TYR A 150 -19.90 -8.79 2.61
N ARG A 151 -20.77 -9.75 2.91
CA ARG A 151 -22.14 -9.48 3.37
C ARG A 151 -22.16 -8.74 4.70
N LYS A 152 -21.28 -9.12 5.64
CA LYS A 152 -21.12 -8.44 6.93
C LYS A 152 -20.71 -6.99 6.72
N THR A 153 -19.63 -6.77 5.97
CA THR A 153 -19.11 -5.43 5.64
C THR A 153 -20.17 -4.54 5.00
N ARG A 154 -20.89 -5.04 3.99
CA ARG A 154 -21.96 -4.27 3.34
C ARG A 154 -23.07 -3.84 4.29
N LYS A 155 -23.48 -4.73 5.19
CA LYS A 155 -24.50 -4.43 6.19
C LYS A 155 -24.03 -3.36 7.19
N GLU A 156 -22.84 -3.51 7.72
CA GLU A 156 -22.28 -2.61 8.74
C GLU A 156 -22.05 -1.20 8.20
N LEU A 157 -21.55 -1.10 6.96
CA LEU A 157 -21.26 0.18 6.32
C LEU A 157 -22.44 0.72 5.49
N ASN A 158 -23.56 0.02 5.46
CA ASN A 158 -24.76 0.36 4.67
C ASN A 158 -24.45 0.60 3.18
N ILE A 159 -23.49 -0.14 2.61
CA ILE A 159 -23.07 0.01 1.21
C ILE A 159 -24.00 -0.79 0.30
N LEU A 160 -24.65 -0.12 -0.66
CA LEU A 160 -25.62 -0.70 -1.58
C LEU A 160 -26.71 -1.52 -0.84
N MET A 161 -27.18 -0.97 0.27
CA MET A 161 -28.27 -1.55 1.06
C MET A 161 -29.52 -0.65 0.97
N ASP A 162 -30.68 -1.30 0.98
CA ASP A 162 -31.99 -0.65 1.04
C ASP A 162 -32.84 -1.42 2.04
N ASP A 163 -33.30 -0.75 3.11
CA ASP A 163 -34.09 -1.32 4.22
C ASP A 163 -33.54 -2.69 4.72
N GLY A 164 -32.23 -2.74 4.98
CA GLY A 164 -31.52 -3.94 5.46
C GLY A 164 -31.34 -5.07 4.44
N LYS A 165 -31.76 -4.86 3.18
CA LYS A 165 -31.62 -5.79 2.08
C LYS A 165 -30.62 -5.26 1.05
N PRO A 166 -29.94 -6.13 0.27
CA PRO A 166 -29.06 -5.66 -0.79
C PRO A 166 -29.88 -4.98 -1.89
N LEU A 167 -29.40 -3.83 -2.34
CA LEU A 167 -29.97 -3.12 -3.48
C LEU A 167 -30.02 -4.04 -4.70
N GLY A 168 -31.18 -4.11 -5.36
CA GLY A 168 -31.42 -5.04 -6.47
C GLY A 168 -31.72 -6.49 -6.02
N GLY A 169 -31.89 -6.75 -4.71
CA GLY A 169 -32.31 -8.06 -4.18
C GLY A 169 -31.22 -9.15 -4.14
N GLN A 170 -30.00 -8.83 -4.59
CA GLN A 170 -28.91 -9.80 -4.70
C GLN A 170 -27.64 -9.31 -4.00
N TRP A 171 -26.93 -10.26 -3.33
CA TRP A 171 -25.69 -9.92 -2.62
C TRP A 171 -24.48 -9.79 -3.54
N LEU A 172 -24.37 -10.65 -4.55
CA LEU A 172 -23.27 -10.67 -5.49
C LEU A 172 -23.81 -10.43 -6.91
N SER A 173 -23.26 -9.45 -7.60
CA SER A 173 -23.67 -9.08 -8.95
C SER A 173 -23.36 -10.16 -10.00
N LEU A 174 -22.32 -10.97 -9.76
CA LEU A 174 -21.83 -11.97 -10.72
C LEU A 174 -22.43 -13.39 -10.54
N ILE A 175 -23.27 -13.62 -9.52
CA ILE A 175 -23.79 -14.96 -9.25
C ILE A 175 -24.74 -15.47 -10.35
N HIS A 176 -25.25 -14.57 -11.20
CA HIS A 176 -26.17 -14.87 -12.30
C HIS A 176 -25.66 -14.42 -13.68
N ILE A 177 -24.48 -13.81 -13.74
CA ILE A 177 -23.83 -13.44 -14.99
C ILE A 177 -22.58 -14.31 -15.15
N SER A 178 -22.79 -15.57 -15.51
CA SER A 178 -21.71 -16.35 -16.10
C SER A 178 -21.46 -15.78 -17.50
N GLU A 179 -20.25 -15.31 -17.78
CA GLU A 179 -19.87 -15.10 -19.16
C GLU A 179 -20.12 -16.38 -19.94
N PRO A 180 -20.74 -16.32 -21.14
CA PRO A 180 -20.90 -17.50 -21.95
C PRO A 180 -19.51 -18.08 -22.21
N THR A 181 -19.27 -19.28 -21.72
CA THR A 181 -18.10 -20.08 -22.11
C THR A 181 -18.09 -20.10 -23.63
N ARG A 182 -17.11 -19.46 -24.25
CA ARG A 182 -16.90 -19.56 -25.69
C ARG A 182 -16.70 -21.02 -26.02
N PRO A 183 -17.43 -21.55 -27.03
CA PRO A 183 -17.25 -22.93 -27.49
C PRO A 183 -15.83 -23.16 -28.02
#